data_1a26626e9add9c866773de162f5f97ba
#
_entry.id   1a26626e9add9c866773de162f5f97ba
#
_cell.length_a   1.000
_cell.length_b   1.000
_cell.length_c   1.000
_cell.angle_alpha   90.00
_cell.angle_beta   90.00
_cell.angle_gamma   90.00
#
_symmetry.space_group_name_H-M   'P 1'
#
loop_
_entity.id
_entity.type
_entity.pdbx_description
1 polymer ?
#
loop_
_entity_poly.entity_id
_entity_poly.type
_entity_poly.pdbx_seq_one_letter_code
_entity_poly.pdbx_strand_id
1 'polypeptide(L)'
;GHEETLSRLEIMQTSHPVPDARSAAAASYVLKEAGRLAEGDVMLVLISGGGSSLMCLPRAPLTLSEKQDVTQQLLKKGAPIGAMNCLRKHLSSVKGGQLAVAAYPARTISFAISDVPGDDASVIASGPTVADETSRHDALGVIERYGLDVPPAVLDLLGSSACETPFSGDISLSASNFHVLATPQRSLEAAADIARHAGYEPIILGDSLEGNSRDLAAEQAQLATEMGPGKALISGGETTVIVTGTGRGGRNAEFVHALALQGRFDALAADTDGIDGSAAIAGAFISPDTADRAAAAGLDTHAMLENNDSHSFFAALGDQIITGPTRTNVNDFRVILTG
;
A
#
# COMPACT_ATOMS: atom_id res chain seq x y z
N GLY A 1 -15.40 -1.72 5.86
CA GLY A 1 -16.07 -2.16 5.03
C GLY A 1 -16.64 -1.58 3.76
N HIS A 2 -16.36 -2.25 2.66
CA HIS A 2 -16.92 -1.96 1.34
C HIS A 2 -17.92 -3.07 0.98
N GLU A 3 -18.87 -3.34 1.88
CA GLU A 3 -19.87 -4.36 1.66
C GLU A 3 -20.91 -3.89 0.63
N GLU A 4 -20.99 -4.58 -0.49
CA GLU A 4 -22.02 -4.38 -1.48
C GLU A 4 -22.64 -5.73 -1.84
N THR A 5 -23.97 -5.79 -2.02
CA THR A 5 -24.62 -6.98 -2.53
C THR A 5 -24.59 -6.94 -4.06
N LEU A 6 -23.86 -7.86 -4.66
CA LEU A 6 -23.72 -7.96 -6.12
C LEU A 6 -24.43 -9.20 -6.65
N SER A 7 -25.05 -9.08 -7.83
CA SER A 7 -25.84 -10.16 -8.41
C SER A 7 -25.01 -11.32 -8.98
N ARG A 8 -23.73 -11.11 -9.26
CA ARG A 8 -22.83 -12.08 -9.92
C ARG A 8 -21.52 -12.32 -9.20
N LEU A 9 -21.23 -11.57 -8.13
CA LEU A 9 -20.01 -11.68 -7.36
C LEU A 9 -20.36 -11.96 -5.90
N GLU A 10 -19.66 -12.91 -5.31
CA GLU A 10 -19.69 -13.16 -3.88
C GLU A 10 -18.60 -12.35 -3.20
N ILE A 11 -18.94 -11.55 -2.19
CA ILE A 11 -18.00 -10.75 -1.43
C ILE A 11 -17.74 -11.43 -0.10
N MET A 12 -16.50 -11.83 0.14
CA MET A 12 -16.02 -12.36 1.41
C MET A 12 -15.23 -11.28 2.15
N GLN A 13 -15.80 -10.75 3.23
CA GLN A 13 -15.13 -9.76 4.08
C GLN A 13 -14.07 -10.43 4.96
N THR A 14 -12.87 -9.86 4.94
CA THR A 14 -11.74 -10.36 5.72
C THR A 14 -11.03 -9.21 6.46
N SER A 15 -10.00 -9.49 7.23
CA SER A 15 -9.32 -8.51 8.07
C SER A 15 -8.03 -7.96 7.45
N HIS A 16 -7.82 -6.67 7.63
CA HIS A 16 -6.61 -5.94 7.25
C HIS A 16 -6.25 -4.93 8.37
N PRO A 17 -4.97 -4.70 8.71
CA PRO A 17 -3.74 -5.29 8.11
C PRO A 17 -3.37 -6.67 8.66
N VAL A 18 -3.99 -7.13 9.73
CA VAL A 18 -3.72 -8.44 10.36
C VAL A 18 -4.76 -9.45 9.86
N PRO A 19 -4.34 -10.53 9.17
CA PRO A 19 -5.27 -11.56 8.69
C PRO A 19 -5.94 -12.28 9.85
N ASP A 20 -7.18 -12.73 9.66
CA ASP A 20 -7.92 -13.54 10.62
C ASP A 20 -8.45 -14.84 10.00
N ALA A 21 -9.28 -15.58 10.72
CA ALA A 21 -9.85 -16.84 10.24
C ALA A 21 -10.67 -16.67 8.95
N ARG A 22 -11.26 -15.49 8.72
CA ARG A 22 -12.00 -15.17 7.49
C ARG A 22 -11.05 -15.07 6.29
N SER A 23 -9.84 -14.52 6.50
CA SER A 23 -8.79 -14.45 5.47
C SER A 23 -8.35 -15.84 5.01
N ALA A 24 -8.25 -16.79 5.96
CA ALA A 24 -7.91 -18.18 5.65
C ALA A 24 -9.07 -18.91 4.93
N ALA A 25 -10.31 -18.66 5.35
CA ALA A 25 -11.50 -19.23 4.71
C ALA A 25 -11.65 -18.71 3.27
N ALA A 26 -11.49 -17.41 3.04
CA ALA A 26 -11.53 -16.82 1.70
C ALA A 26 -10.43 -17.38 0.79
N ALA A 27 -9.19 -17.48 1.27
CA ALA A 27 -8.09 -18.05 0.50
C ALA A 27 -8.33 -19.54 0.16
N SER A 28 -8.86 -20.31 1.11
CA SER A 28 -9.22 -21.73 0.89
C SER A 28 -10.31 -21.87 -0.17
N TYR A 29 -11.33 -20.99 -0.11
CA TYR A 29 -12.40 -20.98 -1.10
C TYR A 29 -11.87 -20.68 -2.49
N VAL A 30 -11.07 -19.61 -2.64
CA VAL A 30 -10.46 -19.21 -3.92
C VAL A 30 -9.58 -20.32 -4.50
N LEU A 31 -8.74 -20.98 -3.69
CA LEU A 31 -7.91 -22.10 -4.14
C LEU A 31 -8.77 -23.29 -4.60
N LYS A 32 -9.85 -23.60 -3.89
CA LYS A 32 -10.79 -24.65 -4.27
C LYS A 32 -11.45 -24.37 -5.60
N GLU A 33 -11.88 -23.13 -5.84
CA GLU A 33 -12.48 -22.75 -7.12
C GLU A 33 -11.43 -22.74 -8.25
N ALA A 34 -10.21 -22.25 -7.99
CA ALA A 34 -9.10 -22.33 -8.93
C ALA A 34 -8.80 -23.79 -9.35
N GLY A 35 -8.76 -24.71 -8.38
CA GLY A 35 -8.51 -26.14 -8.65
C GLY A 35 -9.63 -26.88 -9.38
N ARG A 36 -10.76 -26.23 -9.66
CA ARG A 36 -11.85 -26.80 -10.49
C ARG A 36 -11.74 -26.43 -11.95
N LEU A 37 -10.85 -25.49 -12.28
CA LEU A 37 -10.66 -25.03 -13.64
C LEU A 37 -9.94 -26.08 -14.48
N ALA A 38 -10.27 -26.14 -15.76
CA ALA A 38 -9.73 -27.07 -16.73
C ALA A 38 -9.07 -26.33 -17.89
N GLU A 39 -8.41 -27.07 -18.75
CA GLU A 39 -7.88 -26.52 -20.01
C GLU A 39 -9.00 -25.88 -20.83
N GLY A 40 -8.77 -24.64 -21.29
CA GLY A 40 -9.75 -23.82 -21.98
C GLY A 40 -10.48 -22.82 -21.08
N ASP A 41 -10.45 -23.00 -19.76
CA ASP A 41 -10.96 -22.01 -18.82
C ASP A 41 -10.01 -20.84 -18.63
N VAL A 42 -10.55 -19.72 -18.15
CA VAL A 42 -9.78 -18.51 -17.82
C VAL A 42 -10.08 -18.08 -16.39
N MET A 43 -9.03 -18.00 -15.55
CA MET A 43 -9.09 -17.35 -14.25
C MET A 43 -8.67 -15.90 -14.39
N LEU A 44 -9.59 -14.97 -14.15
CA LEU A 44 -9.29 -13.54 -14.07
C LEU A 44 -9.03 -13.15 -12.61
N VAL A 45 -7.86 -12.58 -12.33
CA VAL A 45 -7.45 -12.17 -10.98
C VAL A 45 -7.26 -10.65 -10.96
N LEU A 46 -8.04 -9.95 -10.12
CA LEU A 46 -7.95 -8.52 -9.93
C LEU A 46 -7.36 -8.24 -8.55
N ILE A 47 -6.22 -7.55 -8.49
CA ILE A 47 -5.44 -7.35 -7.28
C ILE A 47 -5.32 -5.85 -7.01
N SER A 48 -5.56 -5.46 -5.76
CA SER A 48 -5.28 -4.12 -5.24
C SER A 48 -4.63 -4.22 -3.86
N GLY A 49 -4.40 -3.08 -3.19
CA GLY A 49 -3.78 -3.00 -1.87
C GLY A 49 -4.40 -3.93 -0.82
N GLY A 50 -3.60 -4.34 0.16
CA GLY A 50 -4.03 -5.21 1.26
C GLY A 50 -4.17 -6.71 0.91
N GLY A 51 -4.05 -7.11 -0.36
CA GLY A 51 -4.28 -8.50 -0.81
C GLY A 51 -3.48 -9.56 -0.06
N SER A 52 -2.30 -9.21 0.46
CA SER A 52 -1.46 -10.13 1.22
C SER A 52 -2.07 -10.57 2.57
N SER A 53 -2.83 -9.70 3.25
CA SER A 53 -3.53 -10.02 4.50
C SER A 53 -4.95 -10.50 4.26
N LEU A 54 -5.65 -9.92 3.28
CA LEU A 54 -7.02 -10.29 2.95
C LEU A 54 -7.13 -11.75 2.46
N MET A 55 -6.10 -12.27 1.77
CA MET A 55 -6.04 -13.65 1.28
C MET A 55 -4.81 -14.35 1.87
N CYS A 56 -4.96 -14.95 3.06
CA CYS A 56 -3.87 -15.53 3.83
C CYS A 56 -4.24 -16.94 4.30
N LEU A 57 -3.67 -17.97 3.67
CA LEU A 57 -3.82 -19.36 4.08
C LEU A 57 -2.44 -19.95 4.42
N PRO A 58 -2.19 -20.35 5.67
CA PRO A 58 -0.98 -21.08 6.03
C PRO A 58 -0.89 -22.40 5.28
N ARG A 59 0.33 -22.82 4.96
CA ARG A 59 0.57 -24.17 4.44
C ARG A 59 0.49 -25.18 5.58
N ALA A 60 -0.26 -26.26 5.39
CA ALA A 60 -0.34 -27.32 6.39
C ALA A 60 1.05 -27.91 6.68
N PRO A 61 1.37 -28.25 7.95
CA PRO A 61 0.46 -28.30 9.11
C PRO A 61 0.35 -26.99 9.91
N LEU A 62 0.88 -25.86 9.41
CA LEU A 62 0.93 -24.60 10.17
C LEU A 62 -0.45 -24.02 10.41
N THR A 63 -0.63 -23.45 11.60
CA THR A 63 -1.79 -22.65 11.96
C THR A 63 -1.63 -21.18 11.53
N LEU A 64 -2.75 -20.46 11.49
CA LEU A 64 -2.71 -19.02 11.19
C LEU A 64 -1.96 -18.24 12.29
N SER A 65 -2.12 -18.63 13.55
CA SER A 65 -1.42 -18.00 14.68
C SER A 65 0.09 -18.15 14.55
N GLU A 66 0.61 -19.33 14.24
CA GLU A 66 2.04 -19.55 14.07
C GLU A 66 2.61 -18.69 12.94
N LYS A 67 1.88 -18.57 11.83
CA LYS A 67 2.29 -17.69 10.71
C LYS A 67 2.26 -16.22 11.08
N GLN A 68 1.26 -15.79 11.86
CA GLN A 68 1.18 -14.42 12.38
C GLN A 68 2.36 -14.12 13.32
N ASP A 69 2.68 -15.05 14.24
CA ASP A 69 3.79 -14.89 15.19
C ASP A 69 5.13 -14.74 14.47
N VAL A 70 5.41 -15.56 13.47
CA VAL A 70 6.62 -15.43 12.63
C VAL A 70 6.67 -14.05 11.95
N THR A 71 5.55 -13.60 11.40
CA THR A 71 5.46 -12.29 10.73
C THR A 71 5.69 -11.14 11.73
N GLN A 72 5.11 -11.24 12.93
CA GLN A 72 5.26 -10.23 13.98
C GLN A 72 6.70 -10.15 14.51
N GLN A 73 7.38 -11.30 14.64
CA GLN A 73 8.79 -11.32 15.02
C GLN A 73 9.67 -10.59 13.98
N LEU A 74 9.42 -10.84 12.68
CA LEU A 74 10.15 -10.15 11.61
C LEU A 74 9.95 -8.63 11.67
N LEU A 75 8.70 -8.18 11.86
CA LEU A 75 8.38 -6.75 12.02
C LEU A 75 9.12 -6.14 13.23
N LYS A 76 9.07 -6.80 14.40
CA LYS A 76 9.76 -6.33 15.61
C LYS A 76 11.28 -6.25 15.45
N LYS A 77 11.86 -7.07 14.58
CA LYS A 77 13.31 -7.12 14.30
C LYS A 77 13.71 -6.21 13.13
N GLY A 78 12.79 -5.44 12.57
CA GLY A 78 13.06 -4.51 11.47
C GLY A 78 13.47 -5.21 10.16
N ALA A 79 12.96 -6.40 9.90
CA ALA A 79 13.27 -7.12 8.68
C ALA A 79 12.69 -6.37 7.45
N PRO A 80 13.48 -6.20 6.37
CA PRO A 80 13.00 -5.55 5.15
C PRO A 80 11.90 -6.40 4.48
N ILE A 81 11.09 -5.75 3.65
CA ILE A 81 9.93 -6.38 2.99
C ILE A 81 10.31 -7.61 2.18
N GLY A 82 11.49 -7.64 1.55
CA GLY A 82 11.98 -8.82 0.81
C GLY A 82 12.14 -10.05 1.70
N ALA A 83 12.77 -9.90 2.89
CA ALA A 83 12.91 -10.99 3.85
C ALA A 83 11.56 -11.45 4.40
N MET A 84 10.67 -10.50 4.67
CA MET A 84 9.30 -10.81 5.11
C MET A 84 8.52 -11.59 4.05
N ASN A 85 8.58 -11.16 2.79
CA ASN A 85 7.88 -11.83 1.69
C ASN A 85 8.46 -13.22 1.39
N CYS A 86 9.77 -13.41 1.49
CA CYS A 86 10.40 -14.72 1.37
C CYS A 86 9.72 -15.75 2.30
N LEU A 87 9.67 -15.46 3.61
CA LEU A 87 8.99 -16.35 4.57
C LEU A 87 7.47 -16.42 4.34
N ARG A 88 6.82 -15.30 4.08
CA ARG A 88 5.36 -15.27 3.85
C ARG A 88 4.93 -16.15 2.69
N LYS A 89 5.70 -16.22 1.62
CA LYS A 89 5.43 -17.04 0.43
C LYS A 89 5.60 -18.54 0.74
N HIS A 90 6.73 -18.94 1.30
CA HIS A 90 7.02 -20.35 1.59
C HIS A 90 6.13 -20.95 2.68
N LEU A 91 5.65 -20.14 3.62
CA LEU A 91 4.67 -20.53 4.64
C LEU A 91 3.20 -20.38 4.19
N SER A 92 2.94 -20.23 2.88
CA SER A 92 1.60 -19.98 2.34
C SER A 92 1.20 -21.00 1.30
N SER A 93 -0.09 -21.35 1.30
CA SER A 93 -0.69 -22.18 0.25
C SER A 93 -1.17 -21.40 -0.96
N VAL A 94 -1.18 -20.03 -0.90
CA VAL A 94 -1.80 -19.19 -1.94
C VAL A 94 -0.83 -18.20 -2.57
N LYS A 95 0.21 -17.77 -1.82
CA LYS A 95 1.21 -16.78 -2.25
C LYS A 95 2.33 -17.41 -3.08
N GLY A 96 3.20 -16.56 -3.68
CA GLY A 96 4.36 -17.03 -4.45
C GLY A 96 3.95 -17.99 -5.56
N GLY A 97 3.05 -17.60 -6.45
CA GLY A 97 2.61 -18.38 -7.60
C GLY A 97 1.59 -19.49 -7.33
N GLN A 98 1.34 -19.86 -6.07
CA GLN A 98 0.54 -21.02 -5.71
C GLN A 98 -0.92 -20.95 -6.21
N LEU A 99 -1.49 -19.75 -6.35
CA LEU A 99 -2.83 -19.60 -6.92
C LEU A 99 -2.85 -19.95 -8.41
N ALA A 100 -1.85 -19.54 -9.18
CA ALA A 100 -1.74 -19.91 -10.59
C ALA A 100 -1.46 -21.41 -10.76
N VAL A 101 -0.63 -22.01 -9.89
CA VAL A 101 -0.42 -23.46 -9.85
C VAL A 101 -1.75 -24.19 -9.63
N ALA A 102 -2.58 -23.72 -8.69
CA ALA A 102 -3.87 -24.35 -8.41
C ALA A 102 -4.84 -24.27 -9.60
N ALA A 103 -4.73 -23.21 -10.42
CA ALA A 103 -5.59 -23.02 -11.60
C ALA A 103 -5.07 -23.79 -12.84
N TYR A 104 -3.79 -24.19 -12.87
CA TYR A 104 -3.23 -24.87 -14.03
C TYR A 104 -3.98 -26.20 -14.31
N PRO A 105 -4.33 -26.51 -15.59
CA PRO A 105 -3.86 -25.92 -16.84
C PRO A 105 -4.70 -24.77 -17.41
N ALA A 106 -5.66 -24.23 -16.65
CA ALA A 106 -6.40 -23.07 -17.08
C ALA A 106 -5.51 -21.83 -17.24
N ARG A 107 -5.91 -20.90 -18.10
CA ARG A 107 -5.20 -19.66 -18.31
C ARG A 107 -5.47 -18.69 -17.15
N THR A 108 -4.41 -18.17 -16.53
CA THR A 108 -4.51 -17.13 -15.51
C THR A 108 -4.14 -15.77 -16.10
N ILE A 109 -5.01 -14.77 -15.93
CA ILE A 109 -4.76 -13.39 -16.31
C ILE A 109 -4.94 -12.53 -15.07
N SER A 110 -3.86 -11.90 -14.62
CA SER A 110 -3.86 -11.04 -13.44
C SER A 110 -3.70 -9.58 -13.84
N PHE A 111 -4.54 -8.74 -13.26
CA PHE A 111 -4.42 -7.28 -13.32
C PHE A 111 -4.24 -6.73 -11.91
N ALA A 112 -3.27 -5.86 -11.72
CA ALA A 112 -2.97 -5.27 -10.43
C ALA A 112 -2.97 -3.74 -10.48
N ILE A 113 -3.44 -3.15 -9.38
CA ILE A 113 -3.13 -1.77 -8.98
C ILE A 113 -2.01 -1.90 -7.96
N SER A 114 -0.87 -1.26 -8.21
CA SER A 114 0.31 -1.34 -7.33
C SER A 114 0.32 -0.21 -6.31
N ASP A 115 0.55 -0.56 -5.06
CA ASP A 115 0.91 0.32 -3.96
C ASP A 115 2.35 0.05 -3.47
N VAL A 116 3.11 -0.75 -4.25
CA VAL A 116 4.45 -1.23 -3.91
C VAL A 116 5.50 -0.42 -4.66
N PRO A 117 6.54 0.12 -3.98
CA PRO A 117 7.67 0.75 -4.65
C PRO A 117 8.32 -0.17 -5.69
N GLY A 118 8.48 0.34 -6.91
CA GLY A 118 9.09 -0.41 -8.02
C GLY A 118 8.18 -1.42 -8.71
N ASP A 119 6.91 -1.51 -8.34
CA ASP A 119 5.85 -2.29 -9.02
C ASP A 119 6.17 -3.78 -9.23
N ASP A 120 6.99 -4.36 -8.34
CA ASP A 120 7.37 -5.78 -8.42
C ASP A 120 6.15 -6.69 -8.20
N ALA A 121 5.75 -7.38 -9.25
CA ALA A 121 4.62 -8.32 -9.24
C ALA A 121 4.75 -9.40 -8.17
N SER A 122 5.97 -9.78 -7.81
CA SER A 122 6.23 -10.80 -6.77
C SER A 122 6.01 -10.28 -5.36
N VAL A 123 5.97 -8.95 -5.17
CA VAL A 123 5.71 -8.26 -3.90
C VAL A 123 4.22 -7.90 -3.77
N ILE A 124 3.57 -7.47 -4.86
CA ILE A 124 2.14 -7.12 -4.87
C ILE A 124 1.32 -8.32 -4.41
N ALA A 125 0.58 -8.16 -3.30
CA ALA A 125 -0.16 -9.23 -2.61
C ALA A 125 0.69 -10.47 -2.29
N SER A 126 2.04 -10.36 -2.26
CA SER A 126 3.02 -11.46 -2.18
C SER A 126 2.95 -12.43 -3.37
N GLY A 127 2.66 -11.93 -4.58
CA GLY A 127 2.79 -12.62 -5.86
C GLY A 127 1.98 -13.91 -6.00
N PRO A 128 0.65 -13.92 -5.84
CA PRO A 128 -0.12 -15.17 -5.84
C PRO A 128 -0.13 -15.90 -7.20
N THR A 129 0.15 -15.19 -8.28
CA THR A 129 0.06 -15.73 -9.66
C THR A 129 1.35 -15.56 -10.48
N VAL A 130 2.45 -15.19 -9.84
CA VAL A 130 3.76 -15.03 -10.48
C VAL A 130 4.81 -15.90 -9.81
N ALA A 131 5.91 -16.14 -10.51
CA ALA A 131 7.05 -16.90 -10.00
C ALA A 131 7.65 -16.24 -8.74
N ASP A 132 8.24 -17.06 -7.91
CA ASP A 132 9.05 -16.64 -6.77
C ASP A 132 10.52 -16.91 -7.06
N GLU A 133 11.35 -15.88 -6.97
CA GLU A 133 12.80 -16.00 -7.17
C GLU A 133 13.53 -16.44 -5.88
N THR A 134 12.79 -16.56 -4.76
CA THR A 134 13.34 -17.05 -3.48
C THR A 134 13.06 -18.53 -3.30
N SER A 135 13.94 -19.20 -2.58
CA SER A 135 13.84 -20.64 -2.26
C SER A 135 13.50 -20.86 -0.79
N ARG A 136 13.10 -22.07 -0.45
CA ARG A 136 12.94 -22.51 0.95
C ARG A 136 14.24 -22.38 1.76
N HIS A 137 15.42 -22.48 1.11
CA HIS A 137 16.70 -22.27 1.78
C HIS A 137 16.91 -20.80 2.12
N ASP A 138 16.49 -19.88 1.26
CA ASP A 138 16.50 -18.45 1.59
C ASP A 138 15.57 -18.17 2.78
N ALA A 139 14.40 -18.83 2.83
CA ALA A 139 13.48 -18.71 3.95
C ALA A 139 14.10 -19.23 5.27
N LEU A 140 14.83 -20.35 5.26
CA LEU A 140 15.62 -20.82 6.40
C LEU A 140 16.71 -19.80 6.78
N GLY A 141 17.41 -19.25 5.79
CA GLY A 141 18.42 -18.21 6.01
C GLY A 141 17.86 -16.95 6.64
N VAL A 142 16.60 -16.59 6.35
CA VAL A 142 15.90 -15.48 7.02
C VAL A 142 15.67 -15.81 8.50
N ILE A 143 15.21 -17.02 8.83
CA ILE A 143 15.00 -17.44 10.23
C ILE A 143 16.31 -17.33 11.01
N GLU A 144 17.39 -17.85 10.46
CA GLU A 144 18.72 -17.79 11.09
C GLU A 144 19.22 -16.35 11.26
N ARG A 145 19.19 -15.56 10.16
CA ARG A 145 19.69 -14.18 10.15
C ARG A 145 19.02 -13.30 11.19
N TYR A 146 17.70 -13.45 11.36
CA TYR A 146 16.93 -12.64 12.30
C TYR A 146 16.73 -13.32 13.66
N GLY A 147 17.29 -14.53 13.86
CA GLY A 147 17.18 -15.29 15.10
C GLY A 147 15.72 -15.45 15.53
N LEU A 148 14.86 -15.91 14.60
CA LEU A 148 13.43 -16.06 14.88
C LEU A 148 13.20 -17.31 15.75
N ASP A 149 12.36 -17.17 16.75
CA ASP A 149 11.86 -18.31 17.54
C ASP A 149 10.62 -18.87 16.83
N VAL A 150 10.80 -20.01 16.16
CA VAL A 150 9.75 -20.61 15.34
C VAL A 150 9.39 -22.01 15.81
N PRO A 151 8.13 -22.44 15.72
CA PRO A 151 7.73 -23.81 16.03
C PRO A 151 8.50 -24.84 15.17
N PRO A 152 8.78 -26.05 15.70
CA PRO A 152 9.40 -27.13 14.93
C PRO A 152 8.71 -27.40 13.59
N ALA A 153 7.36 -27.28 13.56
CA ALA A 153 6.59 -27.46 12.32
C ALA A 153 6.97 -26.48 11.20
N VAL A 154 7.45 -25.28 11.51
CA VAL A 154 7.97 -24.32 10.52
C VAL A 154 9.29 -24.85 9.93
N LEU A 155 10.20 -25.33 10.77
CA LEU A 155 11.49 -25.87 10.34
C LEU A 155 11.31 -27.15 9.52
N ASP A 156 10.43 -28.04 9.97
CA ASP A 156 10.10 -29.29 9.27
C ASP A 156 9.50 -29.00 7.89
N LEU A 157 8.58 -28.03 7.82
CA LEU A 157 7.98 -27.60 6.55
C LEU A 157 9.04 -27.04 5.60
N LEU A 158 9.87 -26.10 6.04
CA LEU A 158 10.93 -25.50 5.24
C LEU A 158 12.07 -26.48 4.93
N GLY A 159 12.23 -27.53 5.72
CA GLY A 159 13.11 -28.68 5.44
C GLY A 159 12.63 -29.54 4.27
N SER A 160 11.34 -29.51 3.95
CA SER A 160 10.71 -30.28 2.90
C SER A 160 10.63 -29.52 1.57
N SER A 161 10.80 -30.23 0.45
CA SER A 161 10.52 -29.68 -0.90
C SER A 161 9.04 -29.33 -1.11
N ALA A 162 8.14 -29.81 -0.26
CA ALA A 162 6.71 -29.53 -0.36
C ALA A 162 6.35 -28.04 -0.14
N CYS A 163 7.25 -27.26 0.48
CA CYS A 163 7.02 -25.80 0.67
C CYS A 163 7.66 -24.94 -0.43
N GLU A 164 8.35 -25.55 -1.39
CA GLU A 164 8.92 -24.77 -2.48
C GLU A 164 7.84 -24.05 -3.26
N THR A 165 8.15 -22.85 -3.70
CA THR A 165 7.30 -22.04 -4.55
C THR A 165 7.69 -22.25 -6.01
N PRO A 166 6.78 -22.11 -6.99
CA PRO A 166 7.12 -22.23 -8.39
C PRO A 166 8.09 -21.11 -8.80
N PHE A 167 9.18 -21.48 -9.44
CA PHE A 167 10.20 -20.56 -9.93
C PHE A 167 9.93 -20.14 -11.40
N SER A 168 10.73 -19.20 -11.88
CA SER A 168 10.66 -18.78 -13.29
C SER A 168 10.96 -19.95 -14.22
N GLY A 169 10.04 -20.21 -15.16
CA GLY A 169 10.11 -21.36 -16.07
C GLY A 169 9.37 -22.63 -15.60
N ASP A 170 8.73 -22.61 -14.44
CA ASP A 170 7.83 -23.69 -14.02
C ASP A 170 6.66 -23.81 -14.99
N ILE A 171 6.39 -25.03 -15.45
CA ILE A 171 5.33 -25.31 -16.43
C ILE A 171 3.95 -24.89 -15.94
N SER A 172 3.70 -24.96 -14.66
CA SER A 172 2.42 -24.57 -14.06
C SER A 172 2.16 -23.07 -14.14
N LEU A 173 3.18 -22.25 -14.40
CA LEU A 173 3.06 -20.80 -14.62
C LEU A 173 3.03 -20.42 -16.11
N SER A 174 3.22 -21.37 -17.02
CA SER A 174 3.32 -21.11 -18.47
C SER A 174 2.07 -20.44 -19.08
N ALA A 175 0.90 -20.64 -18.44
CA ALA A 175 -0.37 -20.04 -18.83
C ALA A 175 -0.76 -18.81 -17.97
N SER A 176 0.15 -18.31 -17.11
CA SER A 176 -0.09 -17.16 -16.24
C SER A 176 0.52 -15.89 -16.82
N ASN A 177 -0.30 -14.81 -16.88
CA ASN A 177 0.10 -13.49 -17.32
C ASN A 177 -0.27 -12.46 -16.25
N PHE A 178 0.65 -11.55 -15.96
CA PHE A 178 0.46 -10.50 -14.95
C PHE A 178 0.66 -9.10 -15.57
N HIS A 179 -0.28 -8.20 -15.31
CA HIS A 179 -0.26 -6.84 -15.83
C HIS A 179 -0.51 -5.84 -14.71
N VAL A 180 0.38 -4.88 -14.54
CA VAL A 180 0.15 -3.73 -13.65
C VAL A 180 -0.58 -2.65 -14.45
N LEU A 181 -1.82 -2.33 -14.02
CA LEU A 181 -2.68 -1.36 -14.70
C LEU A 181 -2.45 0.06 -14.22
N ALA A 182 -2.28 0.23 -12.91
CA ALA A 182 -2.06 1.52 -12.28
C ALA A 182 -0.92 1.44 -11.27
N THR A 183 -0.10 2.49 -11.26
CA THR A 183 1.05 2.64 -10.37
C THR A 183 1.08 4.05 -9.79
N PRO A 184 1.74 4.28 -8.65
CA PRO A 184 1.96 5.63 -8.13
C PRO A 184 2.64 6.53 -9.17
N GLN A 185 3.69 6.06 -9.84
CA GLN A 185 4.43 6.82 -10.84
C GLN A 185 3.54 7.32 -11.99
N ARG A 186 2.65 6.47 -12.52
CA ARG A 186 1.71 6.89 -13.59
C ARG A 186 0.73 7.97 -13.13
N SER A 187 0.32 7.94 -11.86
CA SER A 187 -0.51 8.99 -11.27
C SER A 187 0.23 10.32 -11.24
N LEU A 188 1.52 10.30 -10.83
CA LEU A 188 2.36 11.50 -10.81
C LEU A 188 2.63 12.05 -12.22
N GLU A 189 2.84 11.18 -13.20
CA GLU A 189 3.02 11.57 -14.61
C GLU A 189 1.76 12.23 -15.18
N ALA A 190 0.59 11.69 -14.89
CA ALA A 190 -0.69 12.30 -15.29
C ALA A 190 -0.87 13.70 -14.69
N ALA A 191 -0.51 13.86 -13.39
CA ALA A 191 -0.51 15.15 -12.74
C ALA A 191 0.52 16.13 -13.34
N ALA A 192 1.70 15.63 -13.69
CA ALA A 192 2.72 16.42 -14.37
C ALA A 192 2.24 16.94 -15.74
N ASP A 193 1.49 16.15 -16.48
CA ASP A 193 0.89 16.59 -17.75
C ASP A 193 -0.15 17.71 -17.52
N ILE A 194 -0.97 17.60 -16.47
CA ILE A 194 -1.92 18.67 -16.11
C ILE A 194 -1.16 19.94 -15.72
N ALA A 195 -0.10 19.83 -14.92
CA ALA A 195 0.72 20.98 -14.52
C ALA A 195 1.34 21.70 -15.74
N ARG A 196 1.88 20.94 -16.72
CA ARG A 196 2.40 21.50 -17.98
C ARG A 196 1.32 22.27 -18.76
N HIS A 197 0.13 21.72 -18.87
CA HIS A 197 -1.00 22.39 -19.54
C HIS A 197 -1.44 23.67 -18.81
N ALA A 198 -1.27 23.70 -17.49
CA ALA A 198 -1.54 24.89 -16.65
C ALA A 198 -0.40 25.92 -16.66
N GLY A 199 0.70 25.66 -17.36
CA GLY A 199 1.84 26.57 -17.51
C GLY A 199 2.93 26.41 -16.45
N TYR A 200 2.87 25.36 -15.63
CA TYR A 200 3.92 25.05 -14.67
C TYR A 200 4.94 24.05 -15.28
N GLU A 201 6.18 24.15 -14.84
CA GLU A 201 7.19 23.13 -15.08
C GLU A 201 7.10 22.06 -13.98
N PRO A 202 6.65 20.82 -14.28
CA PRO A 202 6.53 19.79 -13.29
C PRO A 202 7.88 19.16 -12.95
N ILE A 203 8.08 18.91 -11.67
CA ILE A 203 9.24 18.23 -11.10
C ILE A 203 8.70 17.09 -10.23
N ILE A 204 8.85 15.85 -10.71
CA ILE A 204 8.48 14.66 -9.96
C ILE A 204 9.64 14.31 -9.02
N LEU A 205 9.40 14.38 -7.71
CA LEU A 205 10.40 14.10 -6.68
C LEU A 205 10.54 12.59 -6.40
N GLY A 206 9.50 11.82 -6.72
CA GLY A 206 9.46 10.37 -6.54
C GLY A 206 8.07 9.88 -6.14
N ASP A 207 7.85 8.60 -6.31
CA ASP A 207 6.57 7.90 -6.04
C ASP A 207 6.59 7.03 -4.77
N SER A 208 7.72 7.01 -4.06
CA SER A 208 8.00 6.14 -2.93
C SER A 208 8.62 6.88 -1.74
N LEU A 209 8.25 8.16 -1.56
CA LEU A 209 8.75 8.96 -0.44
C LEU A 209 8.11 8.49 0.88
N GLU A 210 8.95 8.15 1.83
CA GLU A 210 8.59 7.67 3.16
C GLU A 210 9.12 8.64 4.24
N GLY A 211 8.82 8.35 5.49
CA GLY A 211 9.28 9.14 6.64
C GLY A 211 8.15 9.92 7.31
N ASN A 212 8.52 10.86 8.18
CA ASN A 212 7.53 11.67 8.91
C ASN A 212 6.93 12.75 8.00
N SER A 213 5.61 12.92 8.03
CA SER A 213 4.88 13.89 7.21
C SER A 213 5.35 15.33 7.42
N ARG A 214 5.66 15.73 8.66
CA ARG A 214 6.12 17.09 8.99
C ARG A 214 7.52 17.36 8.47
N ASP A 215 8.42 16.38 8.60
CA ASP A 215 9.79 16.50 8.11
C ASP A 215 9.81 16.61 6.59
N LEU A 216 9.04 15.77 5.90
CA LEU A 216 8.90 15.81 4.44
C LEU A 216 8.29 17.15 3.99
N ALA A 217 7.32 17.71 4.72
CA ALA A 217 6.74 19.01 4.42
C ALA A 217 7.79 20.13 4.51
N ALA A 218 8.65 20.11 5.52
CA ALA A 218 9.73 21.08 5.67
C ALA A 218 10.77 20.97 4.54
N GLU A 219 11.19 19.75 4.20
CA GLU A 219 12.10 19.49 3.08
C GLU A 219 11.55 19.98 1.74
N GLN A 220 10.29 19.68 1.47
CA GLN A 220 9.65 20.08 0.20
C GLN A 220 9.35 21.59 0.16
N ALA A 221 9.05 22.24 1.29
CA ALA A 221 8.93 23.68 1.39
C ALA A 221 10.25 24.40 1.05
N GLN A 222 11.36 23.88 1.57
CA GLN A 222 12.68 24.40 1.24
C GLN A 222 12.97 24.28 -0.27
N LEU A 223 12.76 23.09 -0.83
CA LEU A 223 12.92 22.85 -2.29
C LEU A 223 12.06 23.80 -3.13
N ALA A 224 10.78 23.97 -2.76
CA ALA A 224 9.87 24.86 -3.46
C ALA A 224 10.36 26.30 -3.44
N THR A 225 10.91 26.75 -2.33
CA THR A 225 11.48 28.10 -2.17
C THR A 225 12.73 28.30 -3.02
N GLU A 226 13.62 27.29 -3.06
CA GLU A 226 14.89 27.34 -3.80
C GLU A 226 14.69 27.29 -5.33
N MET A 227 13.64 26.61 -5.80
CA MET A 227 13.37 26.44 -7.22
C MET A 227 12.79 27.67 -7.92
N GLY A 228 12.32 28.66 -7.16
CA GLY A 228 11.69 29.85 -7.73
C GLY A 228 10.31 29.58 -8.37
N PRO A 229 9.68 30.61 -8.93
CA PRO A 229 8.29 30.54 -9.39
C PRO A 229 8.09 29.68 -10.66
N GLY A 230 6.85 29.25 -10.90
CA GLY A 230 6.41 28.56 -12.10
C GLY A 230 6.71 27.05 -12.10
N LYS A 231 7.00 26.45 -10.96
CA LYS A 231 7.23 25.01 -10.81
C LYS A 231 6.04 24.33 -10.14
N ALA A 232 5.85 23.06 -10.44
CA ALA A 232 4.95 22.16 -9.73
C ALA A 232 5.79 20.98 -9.19
N LEU A 233 6.04 20.97 -7.87
CA LEU A 233 6.70 19.85 -7.22
C LEU A 233 5.66 18.79 -6.95
N ILE A 234 5.84 17.61 -7.51
CA ILE A 234 4.88 16.49 -7.46
C ILE A 234 5.57 15.31 -6.78
N SER A 235 4.91 14.72 -5.79
CA SER A 235 5.44 13.55 -5.09
C SER A 235 4.35 12.58 -4.67
N GLY A 236 4.74 11.30 -4.54
CA GLY A 236 3.94 10.22 -4.00
C GLY A 236 4.65 9.53 -2.84
N GLY A 237 4.23 8.30 -2.55
CA GLY A 237 4.77 7.49 -1.48
C GLY A 237 3.82 7.41 -0.28
N GLU A 238 4.32 6.95 0.85
CA GLU A 238 3.52 6.73 2.05
C GLU A 238 4.25 7.24 3.30
N THR A 239 3.85 8.41 3.79
CA THR A 239 4.43 8.99 5.00
C THR A 239 3.75 8.46 6.26
N THR A 240 4.35 8.76 7.41
CA THR A 240 3.85 8.39 8.73
C THR A 240 3.61 9.63 9.59
N VAL A 241 2.75 9.47 10.60
CA VAL A 241 2.48 10.49 11.62
C VAL A 241 2.97 9.97 12.97
N ILE A 242 3.73 10.78 13.69
CA ILE A 242 4.02 10.52 15.09
C ILE A 242 2.87 11.13 15.91
N VAL A 243 2.02 10.27 16.46
CA VAL A 243 0.86 10.70 17.24
C VAL A 243 1.32 11.06 18.65
N THR A 244 1.25 12.34 18.98
CA THR A 244 1.59 12.91 20.30
C THR A 244 0.37 13.50 21.01
N GLY A 245 -0.67 13.83 20.24
CA GLY A 245 -1.90 14.47 20.71
C GLY A 245 -3.11 13.54 20.71
N THR A 246 -4.28 14.16 20.86
CA THR A 246 -5.58 13.49 20.87
C THR A 246 -6.49 13.92 19.72
N GLY A 247 -5.98 14.76 18.83
CA GLY A 247 -6.70 15.29 17.69
C GLY A 247 -7.00 14.23 16.62
N ARG A 248 -7.65 14.68 15.55
CA ARG A 248 -8.01 13.86 14.40
C ARG A 248 -7.25 14.31 13.17
N GLY A 249 -6.79 13.36 12.36
CA GLY A 249 -6.11 13.66 11.13
C GLY A 249 -5.54 12.40 10.49
N GLY A 250 -4.84 12.61 9.41
CA GLY A 250 -4.07 11.63 8.69
C GLY A 250 -2.78 12.25 8.17
N ARG A 251 -1.96 11.47 7.52
CA ARG A 251 -0.63 11.86 7.06
C ARG A 251 -0.64 12.97 6.00
N ASN A 252 -1.66 12.99 5.14
CA ASN A 252 -1.78 13.98 4.08
C ASN A 252 -2.26 15.33 4.62
N ALA A 253 -3.29 15.35 5.46
CA ALA A 253 -3.73 16.56 6.13
C ALA A 253 -2.60 17.12 7.03
N GLU A 254 -1.85 16.28 7.74
CA GLU A 254 -0.72 16.72 8.55
C GLU A 254 0.43 17.30 7.71
N PHE A 255 0.71 16.72 6.55
CA PHE A 255 1.70 17.25 5.61
C PHE A 255 1.39 18.68 5.18
N VAL A 256 0.16 18.95 4.65
CA VAL A 256 -0.19 20.31 4.21
C VAL A 256 -0.35 21.26 5.38
N HIS A 257 -0.75 20.79 6.56
CA HIS A 257 -0.81 21.62 7.77
C HIS A 257 0.59 22.07 8.20
N ALA A 258 1.56 21.15 8.21
CA ALA A 258 2.97 21.47 8.48
C ALA A 258 3.54 22.41 7.41
N LEU A 259 3.19 22.20 6.13
CA LEU A 259 3.60 23.05 5.01
C LEU A 259 3.09 24.48 5.15
N ALA A 260 1.85 24.67 5.64
CA ALA A 260 1.27 26.00 5.89
C ALA A 260 2.06 26.84 6.92
N LEU A 261 2.84 26.19 7.80
CA LEU A 261 3.74 26.84 8.74
C LEU A 261 5.10 27.23 8.15
N GLN A 262 5.47 26.66 6.99
CA GLN A 262 6.75 26.92 6.33
C GLN A 262 6.71 28.11 5.37
N GLY A 263 5.51 28.48 4.88
CA GLY A 263 5.40 29.56 3.91
C GLY A 263 4.01 29.68 3.30
N ARG A 264 3.93 30.50 2.26
CA ARG A 264 2.68 30.76 1.52
C ARG A 264 2.74 29.99 0.20
N PHE A 265 2.10 28.85 0.17
CA PHE A 265 2.09 27.94 -0.99
C PHE A 265 0.65 27.67 -1.43
N ASP A 266 0.47 27.41 -2.72
CA ASP A 266 -0.66 26.65 -3.23
C ASP A 266 -0.24 25.19 -3.24
N ALA A 267 -0.86 24.35 -2.42
CA ALA A 267 -0.49 22.95 -2.31
C ALA A 267 -1.67 22.09 -1.90
N LEU A 268 -1.59 20.80 -2.25
CA LEU A 268 -2.50 19.79 -1.75
C LEU A 268 -1.75 18.47 -1.45
N ALA A 269 -2.30 17.70 -0.52
CA ALA A 269 -1.94 16.32 -0.32
C ALA A 269 -3.19 15.48 -0.04
N ALA A 270 -3.26 14.31 -0.65
CA ALA A 270 -4.39 13.40 -0.50
C ALA A 270 -3.97 11.94 -0.67
N ASP A 271 -4.61 11.05 0.08
CA ASP A 271 -4.58 9.62 -0.20
C ASP A 271 -5.47 9.32 -1.42
N THR A 272 -4.94 8.55 -2.36
CA THR A 272 -5.66 8.22 -3.59
C THR A 272 -6.84 7.29 -3.37
N ASP A 273 -6.93 6.61 -2.22
CA ASP A 273 -8.07 5.78 -1.85
C ASP A 273 -9.28 6.58 -1.31
N GLY A 274 -9.06 7.86 -0.96
CA GLY A 274 -10.09 8.78 -0.47
C GLY A 274 -10.22 8.81 1.05
N ILE A 275 -9.31 8.17 1.79
CA ILE A 275 -9.32 8.07 3.26
C ILE A 275 -7.95 8.40 3.82
N ASP A 276 -7.81 9.52 4.51
CA ASP A 276 -6.56 9.94 5.14
C ASP A 276 -6.53 9.56 6.63
N GLY A 277 -5.89 8.44 6.93
CA GLY A 277 -5.77 7.90 8.28
C GLY A 277 -7.12 7.48 8.87
N SER A 278 -7.54 8.13 9.97
CA SER A 278 -8.82 7.84 10.65
C SER A 278 -9.98 8.75 10.20
N ALA A 279 -9.73 9.66 9.29
CA ALA A 279 -10.68 10.67 8.84
C ALA A 279 -11.34 10.28 7.50
N ALA A 280 -12.64 10.56 7.35
CA ALA A 280 -13.36 10.32 6.10
C ALA A 280 -13.12 11.45 5.07
N ILE A 281 -11.88 11.88 4.93
CA ILE A 281 -11.40 12.84 3.94
C ILE A 281 -10.22 12.22 3.21
N ALA A 282 -10.02 12.55 1.94
CA ALA A 282 -8.83 12.11 1.20
C ALA A 282 -7.56 12.87 1.65
N GLY A 283 -7.72 14.11 2.09
CA GLY A 283 -6.64 14.99 2.50
C GLY A 283 -7.10 16.43 2.61
N ALA A 284 -6.19 17.37 2.33
CA ALA A 284 -6.50 18.79 2.40
C ALA A 284 -5.66 19.59 1.37
N PHE A 285 -6.02 20.87 1.22
CA PHE A 285 -5.24 21.82 0.43
C PHE A 285 -4.99 23.11 1.22
N ILE A 286 -3.99 23.85 0.79
CA ILE A 286 -3.66 25.18 1.29
C ILE A 286 -3.49 26.15 0.13
N SER A 287 -3.71 27.42 0.42
CA SER A 287 -3.48 28.56 -0.46
C SER A 287 -2.61 29.61 0.25
N PRO A 288 -2.05 30.58 -0.45
CA PRO A 288 -1.19 31.59 0.16
C PRO A 288 -1.85 32.40 1.29
N ASP A 289 -3.19 32.45 1.36
CA ASP A 289 -3.97 33.12 2.40
C ASP A 289 -4.40 32.21 3.56
N THR A 290 -4.07 30.93 3.55
CA THR A 290 -4.50 29.94 4.57
C THR A 290 -4.15 30.42 5.99
N ALA A 291 -2.93 30.94 6.21
CA ALA A 291 -2.52 31.43 7.52
C ALA A 291 -3.36 32.64 7.98
N ASP A 292 -3.70 33.56 7.05
CA ASP A 292 -4.50 34.73 7.35
C ASP A 292 -5.96 34.32 7.67
N ARG A 293 -6.53 33.39 6.93
CA ARG A 293 -7.86 32.80 7.19
C ARG A 293 -7.92 32.07 8.54
N ALA A 294 -6.88 31.30 8.88
CA ALA A 294 -6.77 30.63 10.16
C ALA A 294 -6.74 31.62 11.32
N ALA A 295 -5.92 32.68 11.21
CA ALA A 295 -5.86 33.74 12.21
C ALA A 295 -7.20 34.46 12.36
N ALA A 296 -7.89 34.80 11.26
CA ALA A 296 -9.20 35.41 11.27
C ALA A 296 -10.29 34.51 11.91
N ALA A 297 -10.16 33.20 11.76
CA ALA A 297 -11.03 32.19 12.39
C ALA A 297 -10.66 31.89 13.87
N GLY A 298 -9.60 32.53 14.40
CA GLY A 298 -9.13 32.29 15.77
C GLY A 298 -8.51 30.89 15.99
N LEU A 299 -8.00 30.27 14.94
CA LEU A 299 -7.35 28.95 15.01
C LEU A 299 -5.87 29.12 15.36
N ASP A 300 -5.39 28.34 16.32
CA ASP A 300 -3.97 28.23 16.63
C ASP A 300 -3.36 27.10 15.78
N THR A 301 -2.78 27.49 14.65
CA THR A 301 -2.20 26.57 13.67
C THR A 301 -1.12 25.66 14.28
N HIS A 302 -0.25 26.22 15.14
CA HIS A 302 0.80 25.45 15.81
C HIS A 302 0.22 24.46 16.83
N ALA A 303 -0.63 24.94 17.73
CA ALA A 303 -1.21 24.09 18.78
C ALA A 303 -2.06 22.95 18.19
N MET A 304 -2.80 23.22 17.11
CA MET A 304 -3.61 22.19 16.44
C MET A 304 -2.72 21.15 15.72
N LEU A 305 -1.63 21.57 15.10
CA LEU A 305 -0.66 20.62 14.51
C LEU A 305 -0.01 19.75 15.59
N GLU A 306 0.48 20.34 16.69
CA GLU A 306 1.07 19.60 17.80
C GLU A 306 0.09 18.60 18.46
N ASN A 307 -1.20 18.90 18.43
CA ASN A 307 -2.25 17.99 18.89
C ASN A 307 -2.65 16.93 17.83
N ASN A 308 -1.99 16.85 16.66
CA ASN A 308 -2.38 16.03 15.52
C ASN A 308 -3.83 16.26 15.05
N ASP A 309 -4.32 17.51 15.10
CA ASP A 309 -5.71 17.86 14.80
C ASP A 309 -5.87 18.63 13.46
N SER A 310 -5.17 18.16 12.44
CA SER A 310 -5.22 18.72 11.10
C SER A 310 -6.60 18.60 10.47
N HIS A 311 -7.36 17.54 10.79
CA HIS A 311 -8.73 17.37 10.32
C HIS A 311 -9.64 18.54 10.77
N SER A 312 -9.65 18.89 12.06
CA SER A 312 -10.47 19.96 12.58
C SER A 312 -10.02 21.33 12.06
N PHE A 313 -8.70 21.51 11.88
CA PHE A 313 -8.13 22.72 11.30
C PHE A 313 -8.68 22.97 9.89
N PHE A 314 -8.56 22.01 8.98
CA PHE A 314 -9.05 22.15 7.61
C PHE A 314 -10.57 22.09 7.50
N ALA A 315 -11.28 21.43 8.42
CA ALA A 315 -12.73 21.50 8.49
C ALA A 315 -13.23 22.92 8.78
N ALA A 316 -12.57 23.61 9.71
CA ALA A 316 -12.93 24.99 10.06
C ALA A 316 -12.68 26.00 8.92
N LEU A 317 -11.67 25.73 8.07
CA LEU A 317 -11.34 26.55 6.91
C LEU A 317 -12.14 26.18 5.65
N GLY A 318 -12.76 24.99 5.61
CA GLY A 318 -13.44 24.46 4.42
C GLY A 318 -12.48 23.93 3.36
N ASP A 319 -11.23 23.60 3.73
CA ASP A 319 -10.16 23.22 2.82
C ASP A 319 -9.90 21.70 2.79
N GLN A 320 -10.85 20.91 3.26
CA GLN A 320 -10.78 19.44 3.18
C GLN A 320 -11.06 18.94 1.76
N ILE A 321 -10.33 17.90 1.34
CA ILE A 321 -10.61 17.17 0.10
C ILE A 321 -11.48 15.97 0.47
N ILE A 322 -12.73 15.97 0.05
CA ILE A 322 -13.72 14.93 0.36
C ILE A 322 -14.16 14.27 -0.95
N THR A 323 -13.65 13.09 -1.23
CA THR A 323 -13.98 12.30 -2.42
C THR A 323 -14.94 11.16 -2.11
N GLY A 324 -14.98 10.72 -0.85
CA GLY A 324 -15.42 9.37 -0.49
C GLY A 324 -14.47 8.31 -1.03
N PRO A 325 -14.74 7.02 -0.81
CA PRO A 325 -13.90 5.94 -1.31
C PRO A 325 -13.79 5.97 -2.83
N THR A 326 -12.55 6.09 -3.35
CA THR A 326 -12.27 6.19 -4.79
C THR A 326 -12.26 4.83 -5.48
N ARG A 327 -12.14 3.75 -4.70
CA ARG A 327 -11.99 2.37 -5.18
C ARG A 327 -10.70 2.10 -5.94
N THR A 328 -9.69 2.92 -5.72
CA THR A 328 -8.31 2.72 -6.17
C THR A 328 -7.36 3.01 -5.01
N ASN A 329 -6.13 2.55 -5.08
CA ASN A 329 -5.07 2.92 -4.14
C ASN A 329 -3.72 2.83 -4.87
N VAL A 330 -3.09 3.98 -5.04
CA VAL A 330 -1.72 4.14 -5.54
C VAL A 330 -0.94 5.07 -4.60
N ASN A 331 -1.16 4.92 -3.30
CA ASN A 331 -0.56 5.69 -2.20
C ASN A 331 -0.95 7.19 -2.20
N ASP A 332 -0.16 7.99 -1.50
CA ASP A 332 -0.37 9.44 -1.38
C ASP A 332 -0.02 10.16 -2.68
N PHE A 333 -0.71 11.26 -2.90
CA PHE A 333 -0.43 12.23 -3.94
C PHE A 333 -0.23 13.62 -3.31
N ARG A 334 0.86 14.29 -3.65
CA ARG A 334 1.20 15.63 -3.16
C ARG A 334 1.63 16.51 -4.30
N VAL A 335 1.20 17.77 -4.27
CA VAL A 335 1.69 18.80 -5.20
C VAL A 335 1.86 20.13 -4.46
N ILE A 336 2.95 20.84 -4.76
CA ILE A 336 3.24 22.19 -4.31
C ILE A 336 3.49 23.04 -5.55
N LEU A 337 2.74 24.12 -5.73
CA LEU A 337 2.94 25.08 -6.80
C LEU A 337 3.77 26.25 -6.27
N THR A 338 4.79 26.64 -7.04
CA THR A 338 5.61 27.79 -6.72
C THR A 338 5.12 29.01 -7.52
N GLY A 339 4.68 30.04 -6.82
CA GLY A 339 4.16 31.28 -7.39
C GLY A 339 5.17 32.43 -7.40
#